data_7501c515a5f1560698b0978923addf0a
#
_entry.id   7501c515a5f1560698b0978923addf0a
#
_cell.length_a   1.000
_cell.length_b   1.000
_cell.length_c   1.000
_cell.angle_alpha   90.00
_cell.angle_beta   90.00
_cell.angle_gamma   90.00
#
_symmetry.space_group_name_H-M   'P 1'
#
loop_
_entity.id
_entity.type
_entity.pdbx_description
1 polymer ?
#
loop_
_entity_poly.entity_id
_entity_poly.type
_entity_poly.pdbx_seq_one_letter_code
_entity_poly.pdbx_strand_id
1 'polypeptide(L)'
;MEKDITPEFSQLFNKISEKHKKFFRWFGNGDVCSLALWGSILRIAYRYPNTLFWLPTQSKGIITRLRPANLIVREGALRINDEAPEGGSTVIHNKIPKGHYTCPGGCVENNCRVCWKNPNIRVAYPLHGSAALWAKFNKREK
;
A
#
# COMPACT_ATOMS: atom_id res chain seq x y z
N MET A 1 22.50 -3.68 -13.20
CA MET A 1 21.16 -3.68 -13.79
C MET A 1 20.18 -4.40 -12.88
N GLU A 2 19.08 -3.79 -12.62
CA GLU A 2 18.06 -4.41 -11.81
C GLU A 2 17.32 -5.49 -12.58
N LYS A 3 17.06 -6.57 -11.88
CA LYS A 3 16.49 -7.78 -12.45
C LYS A 3 14.96 -7.70 -12.49
N ASP A 4 14.36 -8.25 -13.54
CA ASP A 4 12.92 -8.53 -13.56
C ASP A 4 12.62 -9.67 -12.58
N ILE A 5 11.82 -9.39 -11.57
CA ILE A 5 11.47 -10.36 -10.52
C ILE A 5 10.24 -11.21 -10.87
N THR A 6 9.64 -11.00 -12.05
CA THR A 6 8.42 -11.74 -12.44
C THR A 6 8.58 -13.26 -12.39
N PRO A 7 9.70 -13.85 -12.89
CA PRO A 7 9.85 -15.31 -12.82
C PRO A 7 9.89 -15.84 -11.39
N GLU A 8 10.66 -15.22 -10.51
CA GLU A 8 10.78 -15.63 -9.10
C GLU A 8 9.47 -15.47 -8.35
N PHE A 9 8.79 -14.35 -8.59
CA PHE A 9 7.46 -14.10 -8.01
C PHE A 9 6.49 -15.20 -8.44
N SER A 10 6.45 -15.53 -9.73
CA SER A 10 5.56 -16.54 -10.28
C SER A 10 5.81 -17.92 -9.67
N GLN A 11 7.07 -18.31 -9.50
CA GLN A 11 7.42 -19.58 -8.87
C GLN A 11 6.88 -19.67 -7.44
N LEU A 12 7.05 -18.63 -6.65
CA LEU A 12 6.57 -18.58 -5.27
C LEU A 12 5.05 -18.47 -5.21
N PHE A 13 4.47 -17.61 -6.02
CA PHE A 13 3.03 -17.33 -6.00
C PHE A 13 2.21 -18.54 -6.43
N ASN A 14 2.70 -19.31 -7.41
CA ASN A 14 2.00 -20.51 -7.88
C ASN A 14 1.94 -21.63 -6.82
N LYS A 15 2.79 -21.57 -5.80
CA LYS A 15 2.78 -22.53 -4.68
C LYS A 15 1.77 -22.18 -3.59
N ILE A 16 1.20 -20.97 -3.62
CA ILE A 16 0.23 -20.50 -2.63
C ILE A 16 -1.16 -21.06 -2.99
N SER A 17 -1.97 -21.38 -1.98
CA SER A 17 -3.33 -21.85 -2.21
C SER A 17 -4.20 -20.76 -2.86
N GLU A 18 -5.21 -21.16 -3.65
CA GLU A 18 -6.10 -20.23 -4.34
C GLU A 18 -6.77 -19.22 -3.40
N LYS A 19 -7.09 -19.64 -2.18
CA LYS A 19 -7.65 -18.77 -1.15
C LYS A 19 -6.75 -17.56 -0.85
N HIS A 20 -5.44 -17.78 -0.78
CA HIS A 20 -4.46 -16.75 -0.44
C HIS A 20 -4.02 -15.92 -1.65
N LYS A 21 -4.38 -16.33 -2.88
CA LYS A 21 -4.06 -15.60 -4.11
C LYS A 21 -5.06 -14.48 -4.42
N LYS A 22 -6.14 -14.34 -3.69
CA LYS A 22 -7.17 -13.32 -3.98
C LYS A 22 -6.69 -11.90 -3.70
N PHE A 23 -5.92 -11.72 -2.64
CA PHE A 23 -5.46 -10.42 -2.18
C PHE A 23 -3.96 -10.47 -1.91
N PHE A 24 -3.22 -9.56 -2.52
CA PHE A 24 -1.78 -9.46 -2.32
C PHE A 24 -1.39 -8.01 -2.01
N ARG A 25 -0.58 -7.83 -0.98
CA ARG A 25 0.00 -6.53 -0.62
C ARG A 25 1.48 -6.52 -0.97
N TRP A 26 1.90 -5.51 -1.73
CA TRP A 26 3.32 -5.24 -1.94
C TRP A 26 3.91 -4.59 -0.69
N PHE A 27 5.12 -4.98 -0.35
CA PHE A 27 5.95 -4.39 0.70
C PHE A 27 5.33 -4.38 2.10
N GLY A 28 5.76 -5.30 2.94
CA GLY A 28 5.66 -5.15 4.38
C GLY A 28 6.65 -4.08 4.87
N ASN A 29 7.86 -4.08 4.29
CA ASN A 29 8.89 -3.06 4.42
C ASN A 29 9.43 -2.73 3.03
N GLY A 30 9.88 -1.48 2.86
CA GLY A 30 10.44 -1.02 1.60
C GLY A 30 9.43 -0.33 0.70
N ASP A 31 9.86 0.02 -0.49
CA ASP A 31 9.08 0.78 -1.45
C ASP A 31 9.58 0.51 -2.88
N VAL A 32 8.85 1.03 -3.86
CA VAL A 32 9.27 0.98 -5.26
C VAL A 32 10.47 1.90 -5.44
N CYS A 33 11.63 1.32 -5.66
CA CYS A 33 12.89 2.06 -5.72
C CYS A 33 13.39 2.31 -7.15
N SER A 34 12.74 1.74 -8.17
CA SER A 34 13.21 1.86 -9.54
C SER A 34 12.12 1.61 -10.57
N LEU A 35 12.37 2.07 -11.80
CA LEU A 35 11.51 1.78 -12.95
C LEU A 35 11.49 0.29 -13.30
N ALA A 36 12.60 -0.42 -13.10
CA ALA A 36 12.67 -1.86 -13.33
C ALA A 36 11.74 -2.62 -12.39
N LEU A 37 11.74 -2.27 -11.11
CA LEU A 37 10.83 -2.87 -10.13
C LEU A 37 9.37 -2.51 -10.43
N TRP A 38 9.09 -1.28 -10.78
CA TRP A 38 7.74 -0.86 -11.19
C TRP A 38 7.27 -1.67 -12.40
N GLY A 39 8.13 -1.86 -13.39
CA GLY A 39 7.82 -2.69 -14.56
C GLY A 39 7.49 -4.13 -14.19
N SER A 40 8.22 -4.71 -13.25
CA SER A 40 7.95 -6.07 -12.73
C SER A 40 6.58 -6.14 -12.04
N ILE A 41 6.25 -5.15 -11.22
CA ILE A 41 4.96 -5.06 -10.52
C ILE A 41 3.81 -5.01 -11.54
N LEU A 42 3.95 -4.21 -12.60
CA LEU A 42 2.96 -4.13 -13.67
C LEU A 42 2.78 -5.48 -14.38
N ARG A 43 3.89 -6.13 -14.76
CA ARG A 43 3.84 -7.44 -15.43
C ARG A 43 3.17 -8.50 -14.57
N ILE A 44 3.47 -8.51 -13.28
CA ILE A 44 2.85 -9.44 -12.32
C ILE A 44 1.33 -9.19 -12.24
N ALA A 45 0.90 -7.94 -12.15
CA ALA A 45 -0.52 -7.62 -12.09
C ALA A 45 -1.26 -8.07 -13.36
N TYR A 46 -0.68 -7.85 -14.55
CA TYR A 46 -1.24 -8.34 -15.81
C TYR A 46 -1.29 -9.86 -15.88
N ARG A 47 -0.28 -10.53 -15.35
CA ARG A 47 -0.21 -11.99 -15.36
C ARG A 47 -1.25 -12.66 -14.46
N TYR A 48 -1.63 -11.99 -13.37
CA TYR A 48 -2.58 -12.52 -12.39
C TYR A 48 -3.84 -11.64 -12.28
N PRO A 49 -4.68 -11.62 -13.33
CA PRO A 49 -5.82 -10.69 -13.38
C PRO A 49 -6.88 -10.96 -12.33
N ASN A 50 -6.92 -12.16 -11.75
CA ASN A 50 -7.88 -12.55 -10.71
C ASN A 50 -7.39 -12.24 -9.29
N THR A 51 -6.19 -11.71 -9.14
CA THR A 51 -5.64 -11.27 -7.87
C THR A 51 -5.77 -9.76 -7.75
N LEU A 52 -6.23 -9.28 -6.61
CA LEU A 52 -6.24 -7.86 -6.28
C LEU A 52 -4.93 -7.51 -5.57
N PHE A 53 -4.20 -6.56 -6.14
CA PHE A 53 -2.92 -6.09 -5.60
C PHE A 53 -3.08 -4.71 -4.98
N TRP A 54 -2.47 -4.51 -3.83
CA TRP A 54 -2.38 -3.23 -3.16
C TRP A 54 -0.91 -2.84 -2.98
N LEU A 55 -0.56 -1.65 -3.45
CA LEU A 55 0.78 -1.09 -3.37
C LEU A 55 0.76 0.24 -2.61
N PRO A 56 1.10 0.24 -1.31
CA PRO A 56 1.36 1.50 -0.61
C PRO A 56 2.75 2.03 -1.00
N THR A 57 2.86 3.32 -1.32
CA THR A 57 4.13 3.88 -1.77
C THR A 57 4.29 5.35 -1.43
N GLN A 58 5.53 5.76 -1.18
CA GLN A 58 5.96 7.17 -1.12
C GLN A 58 6.67 7.59 -2.40
N SER A 59 6.92 6.66 -3.33
CA SER A 59 7.62 6.94 -4.59
C SER A 59 6.70 7.61 -5.58
N LYS A 60 6.93 8.88 -5.90
CA LYS A 60 6.04 9.67 -6.76
C LYS A 60 6.52 9.78 -8.21
N GLY A 61 7.83 9.78 -8.43
CA GLY A 61 8.40 9.94 -9.76
C GLY A 61 8.46 8.67 -10.61
N ILE A 62 8.25 7.51 -10.02
CA ILE A 62 8.39 6.21 -10.67
C ILE A 62 7.03 5.65 -11.11
N ILE A 63 5.98 5.93 -10.34
CA ILE A 63 4.65 5.36 -10.54
C ILE A 63 3.96 6.05 -11.71
N THR A 64 3.51 5.27 -12.69
CA THR A 64 2.74 5.76 -13.82
C THR A 64 1.24 5.57 -13.60
N ARG A 65 0.42 6.35 -14.33
CA ARG A 65 -1.03 6.22 -14.25
C ARG A 65 -1.57 5.02 -15.03
N LEU A 66 -0.82 4.53 -16.01
CA LEU A 66 -1.20 3.37 -16.81
C LEU A 66 -0.90 2.10 -16.04
N ARG A 67 -1.95 1.48 -15.52
CA ARG A 67 -1.84 0.23 -14.78
C ARG A 67 -3.16 -0.56 -14.87
N PRO A 68 -3.11 -1.89 -14.68
CA PRO A 68 -4.33 -2.70 -14.71
C PRO A 68 -5.24 -2.40 -13.53
N ALA A 69 -6.54 -2.63 -13.70
CA ALA A 69 -7.55 -2.33 -12.69
C ALA A 69 -7.37 -3.11 -11.38
N ASN A 70 -6.69 -4.26 -11.43
CA ASN A 70 -6.41 -5.08 -10.25
C ASN A 70 -5.21 -4.61 -9.42
N LEU A 71 -4.56 -3.52 -9.81
CA LEU A 71 -3.45 -2.92 -9.06
C LEU A 71 -3.88 -1.56 -8.52
N ILE A 72 -4.12 -1.48 -7.22
CA ILE A 72 -4.40 -0.23 -6.54
C ILE A 72 -3.10 0.30 -5.95
N VAL A 73 -2.72 1.51 -6.35
CA VAL A 73 -1.56 2.23 -5.83
C VAL A 73 -2.05 3.32 -4.88
N ARG A 74 -1.56 3.30 -3.64
CA ARG A 74 -1.88 4.34 -2.66
C ARG A 74 -0.64 5.15 -2.35
N GLU A 75 -0.58 6.33 -2.94
CA GLU A 75 0.48 7.29 -2.63
C GLU A 75 0.27 7.85 -1.23
N GLY A 76 1.34 7.90 -0.44
CA GLY A 76 1.30 8.44 0.90
C GLY A 76 1.38 9.96 0.91
N ALA A 77 0.72 10.60 1.89
CA ALA A 77 0.90 12.00 2.19
C ALA A 77 2.34 12.25 2.68
N LEU A 78 2.82 13.49 2.50
CA LEU A 78 4.20 13.85 2.86
C LEU A 78 4.42 13.89 4.37
N ARG A 79 3.40 14.24 5.14
CA ARG A 79 3.49 14.44 6.59
C ARG A 79 2.37 13.73 7.33
N ILE A 80 2.63 13.41 8.60
CA ILE A 80 1.63 12.90 9.51
C ILE A 80 0.49 13.91 9.68
N ASN A 81 -0.74 13.45 9.72
CA ASN A 81 -1.97 14.24 9.83
C ASN A 81 -2.32 15.07 8.59
N ASP A 82 -1.53 15.02 7.53
CA ASP A 82 -1.89 15.69 6.27
C ASP A 82 -3.02 14.93 5.55
N GLU A 83 -3.71 15.64 4.68
CA GLU A 83 -4.65 14.99 3.76
C GLU A 83 -3.91 14.03 2.83
N ALA A 84 -4.50 12.87 2.60
CA ALA A 84 -4.02 11.94 1.60
C ALA A 84 -4.29 12.50 0.19
N PRO A 85 -3.43 12.18 -0.80
CA PRO A 85 -3.80 12.38 -2.20
C PRO A 85 -5.07 11.59 -2.52
N GLU A 86 -5.77 11.99 -3.58
CA GLU A 86 -6.94 11.24 -4.04
C GLU A 86 -6.58 9.77 -4.30
N GLY A 87 -7.34 8.85 -3.71
CA GLY A 87 -7.05 7.42 -3.77
C GLY A 87 -5.81 6.97 -3.01
N GLY A 88 -5.17 7.89 -2.28
CA GLY A 88 -3.94 7.62 -1.54
C GLY A 88 -4.15 7.32 -0.06
N SER A 89 -3.10 7.56 0.72
CA SER A 89 -3.09 7.29 2.16
C SER A 89 -2.36 8.37 2.94
N THR A 90 -2.63 8.42 4.24
CA THR A 90 -1.90 9.25 5.19
C THR A 90 -1.75 8.51 6.51
N VAL A 91 -0.79 8.92 7.30
CA VAL A 91 -0.61 8.42 8.67
C VAL A 91 -1.13 9.47 9.63
N ILE A 92 -2.02 9.06 10.54
CA ILE A 92 -2.62 9.96 11.51
C ILE A 92 -2.12 9.65 12.92
N HIS A 93 -1.99 10.69 13.73
CA HIS A 93 -1.63 10.57 15.14
C HIS A 93 -2.74 11.10 16.04
N ASN A 94 -3.19 12.33 15.81
CA ASN A 94 -4.18 12.99 16.66
C ASN A 94 -5.24 13.77 15.89
N LYS A 95 -5.22 13.70 14.56
CA LYS A 95 -6.16 14.42 13.69
C LYS A 95 -6.53 13.54 12.50
N ILE A 96 -7.83 13.36 12.29
CA ILE A 96 -8.34 12.63 11.12
C ILE A 96 -8.81 13.68 10.12
N PRO A 97 -8.16 13.80 8.93
CA PRO A 97 -8.63 14.69 7.89
C PRO A 97 -10.04 14.32 7.44
N LYS A 98 -10.82 15.32 7.09
CA LYS A 98 -12.20 15.11 6.64
C LYS A 98 -12.25 14.25 5.38
N GLY A 99 -13.21 13.34 5.30
CA GLY A 99 -13.43 12.53 4.12
C GLY A 99 -12.47 11.34 3.97
N HIS A 100 -11.75 10.98 5.03
CA HIS A 100 -10.85 9.83 5.03
C HIS A 100 -11.46 8.63 5.73
N TYR A 101 -11.22 7.43 5.16
CA TYR A 101 -11.53 6.17 5.83
C TYR A 101 -10.42 5.85 6.83
N THR A 102 -10.77 5.68 8.09
CA THR A 102 -9.79 5.32 9.12
C THR A 102 -9.61 3.81 9.13
N CYS A 103 -8.36 3.37 8.92
CA CYS A 103 -8.02 1.95 8.95
C CYS A 103 -8.21 1.39 10.36
N PRO A 104 -9.04 0.34 10.53
CA PRO A 104 -9.24 -0.28 11.85
C PRO A 104 -8.08 -1.17 12.30
N GLY A 105 -7.07 -1.40 11.43
CA GLY A 105 -6.03 -2.39 11.65
C GLY A 105 -6.53 -3.82 11.46
N GLY A 106 -5.62 -4.78 11.43
CA GLY A 106 -5.97 -6.19 11.37
C GLY A 106 -6.80 -6.58 10.14
N CYS A 107 -6.28 -6.39 8.93
CA CYS A 107 -7.00 -6.68 7.69
C CYS A 107 -7.55 -8.10 7.62
N VAL A 108 -6.81 -9.07 8.16
CA VAL A 108 -7.21 -10.48 8.15
C VAL A 108 -8.26 -10.74 9.22
N GLU A 109 -8.00 -10.31 10.45
CA GLU A 109 -8.88 -10.53 11.62
C GLU A 109 -10.23 -9.82 11.45
N ASN A 110 -10.23 -8.61 10.90
CA ASN A 110 -11.43 -7.82 10.67
C ASN A 110 -12.06 -8.04 9.29
N ASN A 111 -11.47 -8.92 8.48
CA ASN A 111 -11.90 -9.17 7.10
C ASN A 111 -12.03 -7.87 6.27
N CYS A 112 -11.16 -6.90 6.53
CA CYS A 112 -11.17 -5.62 5.84
C CYS A 112 -10.44 -5.74 4.50
N ARG A 113 -11.07 -5.33 3.40
CA ARG A 113 -10.52 -5.36 2.06
C ARG A 113 -10.56 -4.02 1.35
N VAL A 114 -10.77 -2.95 2.10
CA VAL A 114 -10.93 -1.59 1.57
C VAL A 114 -9.75 -1.17 0.70
N CYS A 115 -8.51 -1.46 1.13
CA CYS A 115 -7.31 -1.07 0.38
C CYS A 115 -7.16 -1.78 -0.96
N TRP A 116 -7.80 -2.93 -1.14
CA TRP A 116 -7.77 -3.70 -2.39
C TRP A 116 -8.96 -3.45 -3.31
N LYS A 117 -10.06 -2.90 -2.80
CA LYS A 117 -11.33 -2.81 -3.53
C LYS A 117 -11.76 -1.39 -3.86
N ASN A 118 -11.23 -0.39 -3.16
CA ASN A 118 -11.72 0.98 -3.28
C ASN A 118 -10.59 1.92 -3.72
N PRO A 119 -10.34 2.05 -5.05
CA PRO A 119 -9.22 2.84 -5.54
C PRO A 119 -9.37 4.34 -5.33
N ASN A 120 -10.58 4.84 -5.13
CA ASN A 120 -10.85 6.29 -5.08
C ASN A 120 -10.93 6.86 -3.67
N ILE A 121 -10.95 6.03 -2.63
CA ILE A 121 -11.02 6.53 -1.26
C ILE A 121 -9.64 6.90 -0.73
N ARG A 122 -9.64 7.82 0.22
CA ARG A 122 -8.45 8.20 0.98
C ARG A 122 -8.44 7.43 2.28
N VAL A 123 -7.31 6.80 2.60
CA VAL A 123 -7.18 5.94 3.78
C VAL A 123 -6.26 6.60 4.80
N ALA A 124 -6.70 6.65 6.05
CA ALA A 124 -5.90 7.13 7.17
C ALA A 124 -5.46 5.96 8.04
N TYR A 125 -4.15 5.79 8.20
CA TYR A 125 -3.56 4.74 9.02
C TYR A 125 -3.10 5.32 10.35
N PRO A 126 -3.63 4.86 11.50
CA PRO A 126 -3.14 5.30 12.81
C PRO A 126 -1.67 4.91 13.00
N LEU A 127 -0.90 5.80 13.61
CA LEU A 127 0.47 5.50 14.02
C LEU A 127 0.50 4.31 14.99
N HIS A 128 1.47 3.43 14.81
CA HIS A 128 1.66 2.27 15.67
C HIS A 128 3.16 1.96 15.85
N GLY A 129 3.47 1.08 16.81
CA GLY A 129 4.83 0.66 17.06
C GLY A 129 5.73 1.78 17.56
N SER A 130 7.01 1.73 17.17
CA SER A 130 8.02 2.71 17.59
C SER A 130 7.69 4.15 17.18
N ALA A 131 7.07 4.34 16.02
CA ALA A 131 6.66 5.66 15.53
C ALA A 131 5.60 6.28 16.45
N ALA A 132 4.65 5.48 16.94
CA ALA A 132 3.63 5.96 17.88
C ALA A 132 4.22 6.35 19.22
N LEU A 133 5.19 5.59 19.72
CA LEU A 133 5.92 5.90 20.96
C LEU A 133 6.69 7.20 20.82
N TRP A 134 7.41 7.36 19.71
CA TRP A 134 8.20 8.58 19.43
C TRP A 134 7.28 9.81 19.36
N ALA A 135 6.16 9.71 18.70
CA ALA A 135 5.18 10.80 18.58
C ALA A 135 4.60 11.20 19.94
N LYS A 136 4.30 10.22 20.80
CA LYS A 136 3.87 10.48 22.17
C LYS A 136 4.93 11.19 23.00
N PHE A 137 6.19 10.78 22.83
CA PHE A 137 7.33 11.38 23.54
C PHE A 137 7.49 12.86 23.17
N ASN A 138 7.49 13.15 21.88
CA ASN A 138 7.67 14.53 21.39
C ASN A 138 6.49 15.43 21.74
N LYS A 139 5.30 14.91 21.88
CA LYS A 139 4.11 15.69 22.28
C LYS A 139 4.23 16.24 23.71
N ARG A 140 4.99 15.58 24.59
CA ARG A 140 5.18 16.01 25.96
C ARG A 140 6.12 17.22 26.10
N GLU A 141 6.93 17.52 25.09
CA GLU A 141 7.88 18.61 25.08
C GLU A 141 7.29 19.92 24.52
N LYS A 142 6.08 19.87 24.07
CA LYS A 142 5.34 21.04 23.57
C LYS A 142 4.39 21.51 24.69
#